data_3094cb84c05be6f9b4a2fdb0b40dcef2
#
_entry.id   3094cb84c05be6f9b4a2fdb0b40dcef2
#
_cell.length_a   1.000
_cell.length_b   1.000
_cell.length_c   1.000
_cell.angle_alpha   90.00
_cell.angle_beta   90.00
_cell.angle_gamma   90.00
#
_symmetry.space_group_name_H-M   'P 1'
#
loop_
_entity.id
_entity.type
_entity.pdbx_description
1 polymer ?
#
loop_
_entity_poly.entity_id
_entity_poly.type
_entity_poly.pdbx_seq_one_letter_code
_entity_poly.pdbx_strand_id
1 'polypeptide(L)'
;MAICFIHAYANNSHELKLKSFIQAACPGIAVSISSEVSPEAREFDRLSTTVANAYIQPLMHHYLSAFEEQFKSEGLQCPILMMTASGGMTTIGTAARLPIRLVESGPAGGAILAAKTARMCNLDNVLSFDMGGTTAKLCLIDKGIPQTSRRFEIARAARFIKGSGMPVRVPVVDMIEIGAGGGSIASVDRLRRLNVGPRSAGSEPGPAAFGLGGKEPTVTLSLIHI
;
A
#
# COMPACT_ATOMS: atom_id res chain seq x y z
N MET A 1 -10.58 -15.58 9.09
CA MET A 1 -11.99 -15.21 9.42
C MET A 1 -12.04 -13.76 9.87
N ALA A 2 -13.08 -12.99 9.50
CA ALA A 2 -13.31 -11.63 9.98
C ALA A 2 -14.52 -11.59 10.90
N ILE A 3 -14.42 -10.89 12.03
CA ILE A 3 -15.51 -10.67 13.00
C ILE A 3 -15.71 -9.17 13.15
N CYS A 4 -16.95 -8.71 12.97
CA CYS A 4 -17.31 -7.31 13.14
C CYS A 4 -18.70 -7.21 13.79
N PHE A 5 -18.75 -6.78 15.05
CA PHE A 5 -20.00 -6.55 15.77
C PHE A 5 -20.34 -5.07 15.85
N ILE A 6 -21.64 -4.78 16.00
CA ILE A 6 -22.13 -3.42 16.18
C ILE A 6 -21.49 -2.83 17.45
N HIS A 7 -21.01 -1.58 17.35
CA HIS A 7 -20.35 -0.85 18.43
C HIS A 7 -19.14 -1.53 19.09
N ALA A 8 -18.50 -2.50 18.40
CA ALA A 8 -17.32 -3.18 18.93
C ALA A 8 -16.12 -2.23 19.19
N TYR A 9 -16.08 -1.07 18.53
CA TYR A 9 -15.10 -0.03 18.79
C TYR A 9 -15.23 0.58 20.20
N ALA A 10 -16.44 0.58 20.79
CA ALA A 10 -16.71 1.07 22.14
C ALA A 10 -16.59 -0.05 23.19
N ASN A 11 -17.03 -1.28 22.84
CA ASN A 11 -16.94 -2.45 23.70
C ASN A 11 -16.61 -3.70 22.87
N ASN A 12 -15.38 -4.15 22.96
CA ASN A 12 -14.86 -5.29 22.19
C ASN A 12 -15.03 -6.66 22.84
N SER A 13 -15.66 -6.74 24.02
CA SER A 13 -15.74 -7.96 24.83
C SER A 13 -16.36 -9.13 24.08
N HIS A 14 -17.38 -8.89 23.27
CA HIS A 14 -18.06 -9.92 22.49
C HIS A 14 -17.19 -10.44 21.32
N GLU A 15 -16.46 -9.56 20.62
CA GLU A 15 -15.51 -9.97 19.59
C GLU A 15 -14.36 -10.78 20.17
N LEU A 16 -13.82 -10.38 21.32
CA LEU A 16 -12.75 -11.10 22.01
C LEU A 16 -13.21 -12.50 22.47
N LYS A 17 -14.41 -12.62 23.03
CA LYS A 17 -14.97 -13.92 23.43
C LYS A 17 -15.14 -14.85 22.23
N LEU A 18 -15.70 -14.33 21.12
CA LEU A 18 -15.89 -15.15 19.93
C LEU A 18 -14.56 -15.52 19.28
N LYS A 19 -13.58 -14.60 19.24
CA LYS A 19 -12.22 -14.89 18.78
C LYS A 19 -11.59 -16.03 19.56
N SER A 20 -11.64 -15.97 20.89
CA SER A 20 -11.09 -17.01 21.75
C SER A 20 -11.79 -18.36 21.56
N PHE A 21 -13.12 -18.36 21.43
CA PHE A 21 -13.89 -19.57 21.15
C PHE A 21 -13.50 -20.22 19.81
N ILE A 22 -13.40 -19.42 18.74
CA ILE A 22 -13.02 -19.92 17.41
C ILE A 22 -11.58 -20.45 17.41
N GLN A 23 -10.66 -19.75 18.06
CA GLN A 23 -9.27 -20.19 18.16
C GLN A 23 -9.11 -21.49 18.94
N ALA A 24 -9.94 -21.73 19.97
CA ALA A 24 -9.97 -22.99 20.69
C ALA A 24 -10.59 -24.14 19.88
N ALA A 25 -11.68 -23.87 19.16
CA ALA A 25 -12.37 -24.86 18.32
C ALA A 25 -11.63 -25.18 17.02
N CYS A 26 -10.94 -24.20 16.45
CA CYS A 26 -10.28 -24.29 15.15
C CYS A 26 -8.89 -23.60 15.19
N PRO A 27 -7.86 -24.20 15.82
CA PRO A 27 -6.57 -23.55 16.04
C PRO A 27 -5.82 -23.07 14.79
N GLY A 28 -6.15 -23.64 13.62
CA GLY A 28 -5.48 -23.27 12.34
C GLY A 28 -6.11 -22.06 11.64
N ILE A 29 -7.19 -21.48 12.16
CA ILE A 29 -7.89 -20.37 11.50
C ILE A 29 -7.34 -19.04 12.02
N ALA A 30 -6.81 -18.21 11.11
CA ALA A 30 -6.49 -16.82 11.39
C ALA A 30 -7.77 -16.02 11.61
N VAL A 31 -7.86 -15.30 12.73
CA VAL A 31 -9.04 -14.51 13.12
C VAL A 31 -8.66 -13.05 13.27
N SER A 32 -9.28 -12.17 12.49
CA SER A 32 -9.22 -10.72 12.62
C SER A 32 -10.52 -10.19 13.22
N ILE A 33 -10.44 -9.38 14.27
CA ILE A 33 -11.60 -8.72 14.89
C ILE A 33 -11.57 -7.22 14.59
N SER A 34 -12.71 -6.63 14.37
CA SER A 34 -12.84 -5.25 13.91
C SER A 34 -12.32 -4.23 14.91
N SER A 35 -12.46 -4.51 16.19
CA SER A 35 -11.96 -3.65 17.26
C SER A 35 -10.43 -3.56 17.36
N GLU A 36 -9.70 -4.54 16.82
CA GLU A 36 -8.22 -4.50 16.70
C GLU A 36 -7.77 -3.87 15.38
N VAL A 37 -8.46 -4.18 14.29
CA VAL A 37 -8.06 -3.78 12.95
C VAL A 37 -8.35 -2.30 12.70
N SER A 38 -9.57 -1.85 12.98
CA SER A 38 -10.05 -0.48 12.76
C SER A 38 -11.08 -0.09 13.82
N PRO A 39 -10.64 0.34 15.02
CA PRO A 39 -11.52 0.66 16.15
C PRO A 39 -12.24 2.00 15.95
N GLU A 40 -12.98 2.14 14.88
CA GLU A 40 -13.71 3.36 14.50
C GLU A 40 -15.21 3.09 14.35
N ALA A 41 -16.03 4.12 14.50
CA ALA A 41 -17.45 4.08 14.18
C ALA A 41 -17.65 3.80 12.68
N ARG A 42 -18.85 3.44 12.24
CA ARG A 42 -19.28 3.04 10.91
C ARG A 42 -18.93 1.58 10.58
N GLU A 43 -19.91 0.74 10.79
CA GLU A 43 -19.81 -0.73 10.69
C GLU A 43 -19.35 -1.20 9.31
N PHE A 44 -19.87 -0.60 8.24
CA PHE A 44 -19.51 -1.02 6.87
C PHE A 44 -18.02 -0.81 6.56
N ASP A 45 -17.49 0.38 6.84
CA ASP A 45 -16.08 0.69 6.60
C ASP A 45 -15.17 -0.17 7.50
N ARG A 46 -15.59 -0.40 8.76
CA ARG A 46 -14.88 -1.24 9.70
C ARG A 46 -14.88 -2.71 9.27
N LEU A 47 -16.04 -3.23 8.84
CA LEU A 47 -16.16 -4.58 8.30
C LEU A 47 -15.28 -4.77 7.07
N SER A 48 -15.38 -3.88 6.09
CA SER A 48 -14.56 -3.94 4.85
C SER A 48 -13.07 -4.00 5.17
N THR A 49 -12.61 -3.15 6.10
CA THR A 49 -11.21 -3.11 6.54
C THR A 49 -10.80 -4.42 7.22
N THR A 50 -11.69 -4.98 8.07
CA THR A 50 -11.43 -6.23 8.77
C THR A 50 -11.40 -7.43 7.82
N VAL A 51 -12.29 -7.45 6.84
CA VAL A 51 -12.30 -8.48 5.78
C VAL A 51 -11.01 -8.42 4.97
N ALA A 52 -10.60 -7.22 4.54
CA ALA A 52 -9.34 -7.03 3.82
C ALA A 52 -8.14 -7.53 4.64
N ASN A 53 -8.07 -7.18 5.93
CA ASN A 53 -7.03 -7.68 6.82
C ASN A 53 -7.04 -9.20 6.94
N ALA A 54 -8.20 -9.79 7.20
CA ALA A 54 -8.35 -11.25 7.35
C ALA A 54 -7.97 -12.02 6.08
N TYR A 55 -8.21 -11.42 4.91
CA TYR A 55 -7.86 -12.01 3.62
C TYR A 55 -6.35 -12.08 3.40
N ILE A 56 -5.63 -10.99 3.68
CA ILE A 56 -4.18 -10.92 3.43
C ILE A 56 -3.35 -11.48 4.58
N GLN A 57 -3.91 -11.58 5.78
CA GLN A 57 -3.19 -11.94 7.02
C GLN A 57 -2.44 -13.28 6.93
N PRO A 58 -3.02 -14.40 6.42
CA PRO A 58 -2.29 -15.68 6.39
C PRO A 58 -1.05 -15.63 5.50
N LEU A 59 -1.17 -15.01 4.32
CA LEU A 59 -0.06 -14.83 3.37
C LEU A 59 1.04 -13.96 3.98
N MET A 60 0.67 -12.83 4.55
CA MET A 60 1.63 -11.89 5.13
C MET A 60 2.28 -12.43 6.39
N HIS A 61 1.55 -13.20 7.20
CA HIS A 61 2.13 -13.87 8.36
C HIS A 61 3.24 -14.83 7.93
N HIS A 62 2.95 -15.70 6.95
CA HIS A 62 3.95 -16.64 6.44
C HIS A 62 5.18 -15.92 5.85
N TYR A 63 4.94 -14.92 5.00
CA TYR A 63 6.01 -14.13 4.38
C TYR A 63 6.90 -13.43 5.41
N LEU A 64 6.30 -12.72 6.37
CA LEU A 64 7.05 -11.94 7.37
C LEU A 64 7.78 -12.84 8.36
N SER A 65 7.22 -14.01 8.71
CA SER A 65 7.91 -14.98 9.56
C SER A 65 9.14 -15.56 8.85
N ALA A 66 9.00 -16.00 7.60
CA ALA A 66 10.13 -16.49 6.81
C ALA A 66 11.20 -15.41 6.61
N PHE A 67 10.78 -14.16 6.35
CA PHE A 67 11.67 -13.01 6.24
C PHE A 67 12.48 -12.79 7.53
N GLU A 68 11.84 -12.79 8.69
CA GLU A 68 12.50 -12.62 9.98
C GLU A 68 13.49 -13.76 10.27
N GLU A 69 13.10 -15.00 9.99
CA GLU A 69 13.95 -16.19 10.17
C GLU A 69 15.18 -16.14 9.27
N GLN A 70 15.03 -15.75 8.01
CA GLN A 70 16.15 -15.64 7.08
C GLN A 70 17.16 -14.59 7.55
N PHE A 71 16.72 -13.41 7.96
CA PHE A 71 17.65 -12.39 8.49
C PHE A 71 18.37 -12.84 9.77
N LYS A 72 17.67 -13.54 10.66
CA LYS A 72 18.30 -14.13 11.85
C LYS A 72 19.36 -15.19 11.50
N SER A 73 19.08 -16.02 10.49
CA SER A 73 20.02 -17.05 10.04
C SER A 73 21.28 -16.46 9.40
N GLU A 74 21.17 -15.27 8.82
CA GLU A 74 22.31 -14.50 8.27
C GLU A 74 23.04 -13.65 9.32
N GLY A 75 22.67 -13.79 10.61
CA GLY A 75 23.38 -13.15 11.73
C GLY A 75 22.86 -11.76 12.09
N LEU A 76 21.77 -11.31 11.52
CA LEU A 76 21.16 -10.01 11.87
C LEU A 76 20.49 -10.10 13.25
N GLN A 77 20.98 -9.33 14.22
CA GLN A 77 20.46 -9.34 15.60
C GLN A 77 19.67 -8.07 15.95
N CYS A 78 19.63 -7.08 15.04
CA CYS A 78 18.89 -5.85 15.31
C CYS A 78 17.38 -6.04 15.09
N PRO A 79 16.54 -5.21 15.75
CA PRO A 79 15.09 -5.21 15.49
C PRO A 79 14.79 -4.81 14.04
N ILE A 80 13.92 -5.59 13.38
CA ILE A 80 13.43 -5.29 12.04
C ILE A 80 12.11 -4.54 12.19
N LEU A 81 12.03 -3.37 11.57
CA LEU A 81 10.82 -2.54 11.54
C LEU A 81 10.27 -2.43 10.13
N MET A 82 8.96 -2.49 10.02
CA MET A 82 8.23 -2.37 8.76
C MET A 82 7.63 -0.96 8.63
N MET A 83 7.79 -0.35 7.46
CA MET A 83 7.10 0.90 7.14
C MET A 83 5.61 0.65 7.02
N THR A 84 4.80 1.56 7.57
CA THR A 84 3.33 1.52 7.45
C THR A 84 2.83 2.51 6.40
N ALA A 85 1.59 2.33 5.97
CA ALA A 85 0.90 3.22 5.03
C ALA A 85 0.81 4.69 5.50
N SER A 86 0.87 4.92 6.81
CA SER A 86 0.88 6.27 7.40
C SER A 86 2.25 6.94 7.42
N GLY A 87 3.31 6.25 6.97
CA GLY A 87 4.68 6.73 7.04
C GLY A 87 5.36 6.50 8.40
N GLY A 88 4.71 5.83 9.35
CA GLY A 88 5.30 5.38 10.60
C GLY A 88 5.95 3.99 10.46
N MET A 89 6.53 3.49 11.55
CA MET A 89 7.13 2.16 11.61
C MET A 89 6.43 1.27 12.62
N THR A 90 6.44 -0.05 12.36
CA THR A 90 5.87 -1.05 13.25
C THR A 90 6.76 -2.30 13.30
N THR A 91 6.58 -3.14 14.32
CA THR A 91 7.30 -4.41 14.42
C THR A 91 6.73 -5.45 13.45
N ILE A 92 7.55 -6.45 13.09
CA ILE A 92 7.12 -7.58 12.24
C ILE A 92 5.90 -8.28 12.81
N GLY A 93 5.87 -8.55 14.12
CA GLY A 93 4.72 -9.20 14.76
C GLY A 93 3.42 -8.41 14.64
N THR A 94 3.48 -7.08 14.77
CA THR A 94 2.30 -6.22 14.54
C THR A 94 1.93 -6.17 13.06
N ALA A 95 2.91 -6.10 12.16
CA ALA A 95 2.70 -6.13 10.72
C ALA A 95 2.04 -7.45 10.27
N ALA A 96 2.46 -8.59 10.79
CA ALA A 96 1.88 -9.90 10.52
C ALA A 96 0.43 -10.03 11.02
N ARG A 97 0.10 -9.37 12.13
CA ARG A 97 -1.27 -9.33 12.69
C ARG A 97 -2.19 -8.36 11.95
N LEU A 98 -1.66 -7.21 11.56
CA LEU A 98 -2.41 -6.11 10.95
C LEU A 98 -1.81 -5.70 9.58
N PRO A 99 -1.68 -6.64 8.63
CA PRO A 99 -1.01 -6.36 7.35
C PRO A 99 -1.72 -5.32 6.48
N ILE A 100 -3.00 -5.07 6.71
CA ILE A 100 -3.72 -3.99 6.02
C ILE A 100 -3.05 -2.61 6.22
N ARG A 101 -2.30 -2.42 7.31
CA ARG A 101 -1.56 -1.19 7.58
C ARG A 101 -0.29 -1.03 6.74
N LEU A 102 0.12 -2.07 6.01
CA LEU A 102 1.28 -2.05 5.11
C LEU A 102 0.92 -1.69 3.66
N VAL A 103 -0.37 -1.62 3.34
CA VAL A 103 -0.82 -1.27 1.98
C VAL A 103 -0.31 0.12 1.62
N GLU A 104 0.33 0.27 0.45
CA GLU A 104 0.95 1.53 0.00
C GLU A 104 2.12 2.04 0.87
N SER A 105 2.75 1.17 1.68
CA SER A 105 3.85 1.58 2.55
C SER A 105 5.12 1.99 1.80
N GLY A 106 5.40 1.43 0.63
CA GLY A 106 6.54 1.82 -0.21
C GLY A 106 6.49 3.30 -0.61
N PRO A 107 5.45 3.73 -1.34
CA PRO A 107 5.25 5.15 -1.66
C PRO A 107 5.15 6.07 -0.44
N ALA A 108 4.57 5.59 0.68
CA ALA A 108 4.55 6.35 1.93
C ALA A 108 5.97 6.62 2.44
N GLY A 109 6.85 5.61 2.39
CA GLY A 109 8.27 5.77 2.71
C GLY A 109 8.96 6.80 1.81
N GLY A 110 8.67 6.78 0.51
CA GLY A 110 9.15 7.78 -0.45
C GLY A 110 8.73 9.20 -0.08
N ALA A 111 7.47 9.41 0.27
CA ALA A 111 6.96 10.72 0.71
C ALA A 111 7.63 11.20 2.01
N ILE A 112 7.86 10.30 2.98
CA ILE A 112 8.58 10.63 4.22
C ILE A 112 10.05 11.02 3.92
N LEU A 113 10.71 10.30 3.02
CA LEU A 113 12.07 10.63 2.59
C LEU A 113 12.10 12.00 1.89
N ALA A 114 11.16 12.27 0.99
CA ALA A 114 11.03 13.56 0.31
C ALA A 114 10.83 14.71 1.31
N ALA A 115 9.98 14.52 2.34
CA ALA A 115 9.77 15.50 3.40
C ALA A 115 11.05 15.74 4.21
N LYS A 116 11.83 14.69 4.50
CA LYS A 116 13.14 14.82 5.17
C LYS A 116 14.13 15.60 4.32
N THR A 117 14.22 15.27 3.03
CA THR A 117 15.11 15.95 2.07
C THR A 117 14.74 17.42 1.93
N ALA A 118 13.44 17.72 1.80
CA ALA A 118 12.95 19.09 1.73
C ALA A 118 13.38 19.93 2.93
N ARG A 119 13.25 19.38 4.15
CA ARG A 119 13.71 20.04 5.37
C ARG A 119 15.22 20.31 5.38
N MET A 120 16.03 19.37 4.88
CA MET A 120 17.48 19.56 4.75
C MET A 120 17.83 20.65 3.75
N CYS A 121 16.96 20.88 2.76
CA CYS A 121 17.11 21.95 1.77
C CYS A 121 16.41 23.27 2.18
N ASN A 122 15.83 23.35 3.38
CA ASN A 122 15.02 24.48 3.85
C ASN A 122 13.85 24.82 2.93
N LEU A 123 13.16 23.78 2.40
CA LEU A 123 11.97 23.89 1.57
C LEU A 123 10.75 23.45 2.37
N ASP A 124 9.79 24.33 2.56
CA ASP A 124 8.59 24.05 3.33
C ASP A 124 7.54 23.28 2.50
N ASN A 125 7.40 23.65 1.22
CA ASN A 125 6.36 23.13 0.34
C ASN A 125 7.01 22.43 -0.86
N VAL A 126 6.79 21.13 -0.96
CA VAL A 126 7.33 20.30 -2.04
C VAL A 126 6.31 19.29 -2.53
N LEU A 127 6.50 18.84 -3.75
CA LEU A 127 5.78 17.72 -4.35
C LEU A 127 6.71 16.51 -4.38
N SER A 128 6.35 15.44 -3.68
CA SER A 128 6.99 14.14 -3.87
C SER A 128 6.44 13.48 -5.13
N PHE A 129 7.32 13.01 -6.00
CA PHE A 129 6.98 12.29 -7.22
C PHE A 129 7.72 10.96 -7.26
N ASP A 130 6.98 9.86 -7.21
CA ASP A 130 7.49 8.49 -7.26
C ASP A 130 6.93 7.79 -8.50
N MET A 131 7.77 7.45 -9.46
CA MET A 131 7.37 6.76 -10.68
C MET A 131 7.95 5.36 -10.72
N GLY A 132 7.07 4.37 -10.57
CA GLY A 132 7.39 2.97 -10.83
C GLY A 132 7.22 2.57 -12.30
N GLY A 133 7.25 1.27 -12.58
CA GLY A 133 7.08 0.74 -13.95
C GLY A 133 5.69 0.94 -14.52
N THR A 134 4.64 0.97 -13.70
CA THR A 134 3.23 0.97 -14.12
C THR A 134 2.45 2.22 -13.71
N THR A 135 2.83 2.85 -12.61
CA THR A 135 2.12 3.99 -12.03
C THR A 135 3.10 5.04 -11.51
N ALA A 136 2.66 6.28 -11.50
CA ALA A 136 3.32 7.35 -10.78
C ALA A 136 2.44 7.81 -9.62
N LYS A 137 3.07 8.13 -8.50
CA LYS A 137 2.41 8.59 -7.27
C LYS A 137 2.96 9.94 -6.85
N LEU A 138 2.05 10.84 -6.52
CA LEU A 138 2.38 12.19 -6.08
C LEU A 138 1.84 12.41 -4.67
N CYS A 139 2.66 12.99 -3.80
CA CYS A 139 2.24 13.42 -2.48
C CYS A 139 2.56 14.89 -2.27
N LEU A 140 1.58 15.65 -1.81
CA LEU A 140 1.77 17.04 -1.41
C LEU A 140 2.36 17.07 0.00
N ILE A 141 3.45 17.80 0.16
CA ILE A 141 4.12 18.04 1.43
C ILE A 141 4.02 19.54 1.72
N ASP A 142 3.24 19.88 2.75
CA ASP A 142 3.04 21.25 3.19
C ASP A 142 3.72 21.46 4.55
N LYS A 143 4.55 22.50 4.65
CA LYS A 143 5.36 22.82 5.84
C LYS A 143 6.15 21.62 6.35
N GLY A 144 6.70 20.83 5.41
CA GLY A 144 7.50 19.64 5.70
C GLY A 144 6.69 18.44 6.21
N ILE A 145 5.35 18.46 6.10
CA ILE A 145 4.45 17.38 6.54
C ILE A 145 3.71 16.81 5.33
N PRO A 146 3.85 15.51 5.00
CA PRO A 146 3.06 14.85 3.98
C PRO A 146 1.57 14.87 4.34
N GLN A 147 0.72 15.12 3.36
CA GLN A 147 -0.72 15.03 3.56
C GLN A 147 -1.13 13.60 3.89
N THR A 148 -2.12 13.44 4.77
CA THR A 148 -2.61 12.13 5.21
C THR A 148 -4.13 12.03 5.06
N SER A 149 -4.60 10.80 4.80
CA SER A 149 -6.01 10.44 4.76
C SER A 149 -6.30 9.31 5.74
N ARG A 150 -7.52 9.23 6.27
CA ARG A 150 -7.98 8.09 7.09
C ARG A 150 -8.76 7.06 6.30
N ARG A 151 -8.98 7.31 5.02
CA ARG A 151 -9.78 6.44 4.16
C ARG A 151 -9.17 6.39 2.77
N PHE A 152 -9.03 5.18 2.26
CA PHE A 152 -8.67 4.94 0.88
C PHE A 152 -9.47 3.77 0.32
N GLU A 153 -9.35 3.51 -0.98
CA GLU A 153 -10.08 2.45 -1.66
C GLU A 153 -9.11 1.46 -2.28
N ILE A 154 -9.37 0.19 -2.03
CA ILE A 154 -8.66 -0.92 -2.69
C ILE A 154 -9.55 -1.59 -3.73
N ALA A 155 -8.95 -2.34 -4.65
CA ALA A 155 -9.66 -3.13 -5.67
C ALA A 155 -10.70 -2.31 -6.45
N ARG A 156 -10.34 -1.09 -6.91
CA ARG A 156 -11.25 -0.25 -7.69
C ARG A 156 -11.68 -0.93 -8.97
N ALA A 157 -12.99 -1.07 -9.16
CA ALA A 157 -13.58 -1.61 -10.38
C ALA A 157 -13.39 -0.65 -11.58
N ALA A 158 -13.39 0.66 -11.33
CA ALA A 158 -13.10 1.69 -12.32
C ALA A 158 -11.94 2.57 -11.82
N ARG A 159 -10.82 2.55 -12.55
CA ARG A 159 -9.51 3.06 -12.12
C ARG A 159 -9.50 4.52 -11.64
N PHE A 160 -10.38 5.37 -12.20
CA PHE A 160 -10.41 6.80 -11.88
C PHE A 160 -11.71 7.26 -11.20
N ILE A 161 -12.62 6.33 -10.87
CA ILE A 161 -13.89 6.68 -10.23
C ILE A 161 -13.76 6.44 -8.73
N LYS A 162 -13.80 7.52 -7.94
CA LYS A 162 -13.93 7.43 -6.48
C LYS A 162 -15.24 6.75 -6.12
N GLY A 163 -15.22 5.84 -5.14
CA GLY A 163 -16.39 5.06 -4.73
C GLY A 163 -16.57 3.75 -5.48
N SER A 164 -15.70 3.42 -6.46
CA SER A 164 -15.77 2.15 -7.20
C SER A 164 -15.01 1.01 -6.53
N GLY A 165 -14.24 1.29 -5.49
CA GLY A 165 -13.45 0.32 -4.74
C GLY A 165 -14.05 -0.01 -3.37
N MET A 166 -13.44 -1.02 -2.73
CA MET A 166 -13.76 -1.37 -1.35
C MET A 166 -13.13 -0.34 -0.40
N PRO A 167 -13.91 0.36 0.45
CA PRO A 167 -13.37 1.33 1.38
C PRO A 167 -12.57 0.64 2.49
N VAL A 168 -11.40 1.19 2.77
CA VAL A 168 -10.52 0.76 3.86
C VAL A 168 -10.23 1.95 4.76
N ARG A 169 -10.37 1.75 6.06
CA ARG A 169 -10.09 2.74 7.10
C ARG A 169 -8.82 2.40 7.85
N VAL A 170 -7.73 2.89 7.33
CA VAL A 170 -6.43 2.94 8.01
C VAL A 170 -5.78 4.28 7.67
N PRO A 171 -4.99 4.87 8.57
CA PRO A 171 -4.22 6.07 8.24
C PRO A 171 -3.23 5.77 7.11
N VAL A 172 -3.26 6.60 6.07
CA VAL A 172 -2.36 6.49 4.91
C VAL A 172 -1.81 7.87 4.56
N VAL A 173 -0.63 7.92 3.99
CA VAL A 173 -0.16 9.11 3.28
C VAL A 173 -1.07 9.32 2.09
N ASP A 174 -1.64 10.51 1.94
CA ASP A 174 -2.56 10.82 0.83
C ASP A 174 -1.79 11.02 -0.46
N MET A 175 -2.15 10.25 -1.48
CA MET A 175 -1.43 10.22 -2.75
C MET A 175 -2.38 10.30 -3.93
N ILE A 176 -1.98 11.07 -4.93
CA ILE A 176 -2.60 11.07 -6.24
C ILE A 176 -1.88 10.00 -7.08
N GLU A 177 -2.61 9.03 -7.58
CA GLU A 177 -2.09 7.98 -8.45
C GLU A 177 -2.39 8.29 -9.91
N ILE A 178 -1.35 8.24 -10.74
CA ILE A 178 -1.43 8.37 -12.19
C ILE A 178 -1.16 6.99 -12.80
N GLY A 179 -2.05 6.53 -13.66
CA GLY A 179 -1.97 5.21 -14.31
C GLY A 179 -0.95 5.15 -15.46
N ALA A 180 0.15 5.88 -15.35
CA ALA A 180 1.27 5.83 -16.28
C ALA A 180 2.57 5.74 -15.49
N GLY A 181 3.46 4.87 -15.90
CA GLY A 181 4.77 4.66 -15.30
C GLY A 181 5.83 4.47 -16.38
N GLY A 182 7.06 4.21 -15.97
CA GLY A 182 8.21 4.05 -16.87
C GLY A 182 8.01 3.03 -17.99
N GLY A 183 7.32 1.92 -17.70
CA GLY A 183 7.00 0.86 -18.69
C GLY A 183 5.77 1.16 -19.55
N SER A 184 5.04 2.25 -19.32
CA SER A 184 3.87 2.59 -20.13
C SER A 184 4.26 2.87 -21.57
N ILE A 185 3.62 2.16 -22.51
CA ILE A 185 3.91 2.23 -23.93
C ILE A 185 3.31 3.52 -24.51
N ALA A 186 4.13 4.27 -25.21
CA ALA A 186 3.70 5.43 -25.97
C ALA A 186 3.23 5.01 -27.37
N SER A 187 2.10 5.52 -27.80
CA SER A 187 1.51 5.23 -29.10
C SER A 187 0.81 6.46 -29.68
N VAL A 188 0.71 6.49 -31.01
CA VAL A 188 -0.03 7.55 -31.70
C VAL A 188 -1.33 6.96 -32.24
N ASP A 189 -2.46 7.57 -31.90
CA ASP A 189 -3.78 7.12 -32.36
C ASP A 189 -4.07 7.57 -33.82
N ARG A 190 -5.23 7.13 -34.32
CA ARG A 190 -5.67 7.48 -35.69
C ARG A 190 -5.86 8.98 -35.92
N LEU A 191 -6.02 9.75 -34.86
CA LEU A 191 -6.16 11.21 -34.87
C LEU A 191 -4.81 11.92 -34.64
N ARG A 192 -3.69 11.19 -34.72
CA ARG A 192 -2.33 11.68 -34.48
C ARG A 192 -2.11 12.22 -33.05
N ARG A 193 -2.89 11.77 -32.06
CA ARG A 193 -2.70 12.14 -30.65
C ARG A 193 -1.75 11.14 -29.99
N LEU A 194 -0.81 11.65 -29.21
CA LEU A 194 0.06 10.83 -28.38
C LEU A 194 -0.75 10.27 -27.20
N ASN A 195 -0.74 8.95 -27.03
CA ASN A 195 -1.30 8.24 -25.89
C ASN A 195 -0.18 7.52 -25.15
N VAL A 196 -0.22 7.55 -23.82
CA VAL A 196 0.71 6.84 -22.94
C VAL A 196 -0.07 5.86 -22.08
N GLY A 197 0.23 4.56 -22.22
CA GLY A 197 -0.58 3.52 -21.58
C GLY A 197 -1.95 3.32 -22.25
N PRO A 198 -2.87 2.54 -21.66
CA PRO A 198 -2.73 1.76 -20.44
C PRO A 198 -1.82 0.52 -20.58
N ARG A 199 -1.39 0.18 -21.80
CA ARG A 199 -0.47 -0.95 -22.06
C ARG A 199 0.90 -0.65 -21.47
N SER A 200 1.50 -1.66 -20.83
CA SER A 200 2.86 -1.62 -20.29
C SER A 200 3.72 -2.66 -20.97
N ALA A 201 4.99 -2.34 -21.18
CA ALA A 201 5.98 -3.29 -21.68
C ALA A 201 6.37 -4.37 -20.66
N GLY A 202 5.90 -4.27 -19.40
CA GLY A 202 6.27 -5.19 -18.33
C GLY A 202 7.74 -5.08 -17.93
N SER A 203 8.24 -6.11 -17.25
CA SER A 203 9.65 -6.23 -16.85
C SER A 203 10.48 -7.00 -17.87
N GLU A 204 9.89 -7.98 -18.56
CA GLU A 204 10.53 -8.83 -19.58
C GLU A 204 9.64 -8.93 -20.83
N PRO A 205 10.15 -8.60 -22.01
CA PRO A 205 11.47 -8.02 -22.32
C PRO A 205 11.64 -6.56 -21.86
N GLY A 206 10.56 -5.94 -21.33
CA GLY A 206 10.57 -4.58 -20.80
C GLY A 206 10.65 -3.48 -21.86
N PRO A 207 10.88 -2.24 -21.40
CA PRO A 207 11.11 -1.08 -22.27
C PRO A 207 12.23 -1.28 -23.29
N ALA A 208 12.08 -0.73 -24.49
CA ALA A 208 13.14 -0.73 -25.49
C ALA A 208 14.46 -0.16 -24.95
N ALA A 209 14.39 0.80 -24.05
CA ALA A 209 15.54 1.42 -23.39
C ALA A 209 16.39 0.44 -22.56
N PHE A 210 15.84 -0.71 -22.14
CA PHE A 210 16.58 -1.69 -21.32
C PHE A 210 17.53 -2.56 -22.16
N GLY A 211 17.38 -2.63 -23.47
CA GLY A 211 18.22 -3.45 -24.35
C GLY A 211 18.00 -4.95 -24.21
N LEU A 212 16.93 -5.39 -23.54
CA LEU A 212 16.59 -6.79 -23.27
C LEU A 212 15.66 -7.42 -24.32
N GLY A 213 15.53 -6.78 -25.50
CA GLY A 213 14.69 -7.25 -26.60
C GLY A 213 13.33 -6.56 -26.72
N GLY A 214 12.98 -5.64 -25.83
CA GLY A 214 11.82 -4.77 -25.96
C GLY A 214 11.94 -3.86 -27.19
N LYS A 215 10.83 -3.65 -27.91
CA LYS A 215 10.82 -2.88 -29.17
C LYS A 215 9.92 -1.64 -29.10
N GLU A 216 9.00 -1.60 -28.16
CA GLU A 216 8.02 -0.52 -28.06
C GLU A 216 8.57 0.66 -27.24
N PRO A 217 8.36 1.91 -27.71
CA PRO A 217 8.77 3.09 -26.95
C PRO A 217 7.93 3.23 -25.69
N THR A 218 8.58 3.49 -24.57
CA THR A 218 7.93 3.71 -23.27
C THR A 218 8.36 5.04 -22.67
N VAL A 219 7.73 5.43 -21.56
CA VAL A 219 8.11 6.64 -20.82
C VAL A 219 9.59 6.60 -20.42
N THR A 220 10.14 5.43 -20.08
CA THR A 220 11.57 5.27 -19.73
C THR A 220 12.47 5.77 -20.83
N LEU A 221 12.14 5.53 -22.11
CA LEU A 221 12.93 6.00 -23.24
C LEU A 221 12.99 7.54 -23.29
N SER A 222 11.91 8.22 -22.91
CA SER A 222 11.91 9.68 -22.80
C SER A 222 12.78 10.17 -21.63
N LEU A 223 12.71 9.50 -20.48
CA LEU A 223 13.43 9.91 -19.27
C LEU A 223 14.95 9.80 -19.39
N ILE A 224 15.47 8.87 -20.20
CA ILE A 224 16.91 8.73 -20.42
C ILE A 224 17.52 9.86 -21.26
N HIS A 225 16.68 10.72 -21.84
CA HIS A 225 17.11 11.86 -22.66
C HIS A 225 16.98 13.21 -21.94
N ILE A 226 16.61 13.19 -20.66
CA ILE A 226 16.52 14.39 -19.79
C ILE A 226 17.82 14.56 -18.95
#